data_26175521fb0990111d3d766a804ad53d
#
_entry.id   26175521fb0990111d3d766a804ad53d
#
_cell.length_a   1.000
_cell.length_b   1.000
_cell.length_c   1.000
_cell.angle_alpha   90.00
_cell.angle_beta   90.00
_cell.angle_gamma   90.00
#
_symmetry.space_group_name_H-M   'P 1'
#
loop_
_entity.id
_entity.type
_entity.pdbx_description
1 polymer ?
#
loop_
_entity_poly.entity_id
_entity_poly.type
_entity_poly.pdbx_seq_one_letter_code
_entity_poly.pdbx_strand_id
1 'polypeptide(L)'
;MTPLERAIVMLESNAEDPKLFAKVLERLVDSEIFLALNNGANPTDLDPKTVHLGQKEYVAVYDTELRLEESVGGGAEYIALSGRSLMPMLIGQNTGIALNPGSKSIGYVFEIDTLEWLVRSLKEEPEELVAKIEEVRPPAKMSPQALDALSIKLASAQGLADYACLVEATDVFNRKNPLLFFV
;
A
#
# COMPACT_ATOMS: atom_id res chain seq x y z
N MET A 1 -0.15 14.43 -9.29
CA MET A 1 -0.75 14.01 -7.99
C MET A 1 -0.96 12.51 -8.01
N THR A 2 -0.24 11.77 -7.17
CA THR A 2 -0.32 10.31 -7.04
C THR A 2 -1.61 9.86 -6.33
N PRO A 3 -2.02 8.58 -6.43
CA PRO A 3 -3.15 8.07 -5.63
C PRO A 3 -2.91 8.17 -4.12
N LEU A 4 -1.67 7.98 -3.65
CA LEU A 4 -1.29 8.14 -2.25
C LEU A 4 -1.43 9.59 -1.80
N GLU A 5 -0.91 10.53 -2.57
CA GLU A 5 -1.04 11.97 -2.30
C GLU A 5 -2.50 12.41 -2.19
N ARG A 6 -3.37 11.96 -3.12
CA ARG A 6 -4.81 12.26 -3.04
C ARG A 6 -5.47 11.74 -1.76
N ALA A 7 -5.07 10.54 -1.33
CA ALA A 7 -5.60 9.97 -0.08
C ALA A 7 -5.16 10.78 1.14
N ILE A 8 -3.90 11.26 1.18
CA ILE A 8 -3.38 12.11 2.25
C ILE A 8 -4.11 13.46 2.29
N VAL A 9 -4.32 14.13 1.15
CA VAL A 9 -5.08 15.39 1.08
C VAL A 9 -6.50 15.21 1.62
N MET A 10 -7.15 14.09 1.28
CA MET A 10 -8.49 13.80 1.81
C MET A 10 -8.47 13.58 3.33
N LEU A 11 -7.45 12.90 3.85
CA LEU A 11 -7.28 12.70 5.28
C LEU A 11 -7.03 14.02 6.00
N GLU A 12 -6.21 14.92 5.46
CA GLU A 12 -5.95 16.23 6.06
C GLU A 12 -7.22 17.09 6.18
N SER A 13 -8.16 16.95 5.25
CA SER A 13 -9.45 17.65 5.32
C SER A 13 -10.39 17.10 6.41
N ASN A 14 -10.16 15.87 6.89
CA ASN A 14 -10.90 15.22 7.96
C ASN A 14 -10.01 14.19 8.69
N ALA A 15 -9.05 14.69 9.47
CA ALA A 15 -7.97 13.91 10.08
C ALA A 15 -8.45 12.83 11.07
N GLU A 16 -9.66 12.95 11.59
CA GLU A 16 -10.23 12.00 12.55
C GLU A 16 -11.03 10.85 11.89
N ASP A 17 -11.19 10.87 10.56
CA ASP A 17 -11.93 9.80 9.86
C ASP A 17 -11.07 8.54 9.69
N PRO A 18 -11.39 7.44 10.41
CA PRO A 18 -10.61 6.22 10.35
C PRO A 18 -10.66 5.54 8.96
N LYS A 19 -11.70 5.80 8.16
CA LYS A 19 -11.81 5.26 6.81
C LYS A 19 -10.84 5.94 5.84
N LEU A 20 -10.66 7.25 5.99
CA LEU A 20 -9.68 7.99 5.20
C LEU A 20 -8.25 7.57 5.58
N PHE A 21 -7.98 7.39 6.87
CA PHE A 21 -6.70 6.86 7.31
C PHE A 21 -6.43 5.46 6.78
N ALA A 22 -7.40 4.54 6.87
CA ALA A 22 -7.27 3.20 6.29
C ALA A 22 -6.98 3.25 4.77
N LYS A 23 -7.59 4.20 4.06
CA LYS A 23 -7.33 4.40 2.63
C LYS A 23 -5.92 4.90 2.35
N VAL A 24 -5.37 5.77 3.19
CA VAL A 24 -3.96 6.19 3.09
C VAL A 24 -3.03 5.00 3.26
N LEU A 25 -3.27 4.15 4.26
CA LEU A 25 -2.48 2.94 4.50
C LEU A 25 -2.57 1.94 3.34
N GLU A 26 -3.77 1.74 2.79
CA GLU A 26 -3.98 0.92 1.59
C GLU A 26 -3.15 1.45 0.41
N ARG A 27 -3.18 2.77 0.18
CA ARG A 27 -2.41 3.38 -0.91
C ARG A 27 -0.92 3.33 -0.67
N LEU A 28 -0.46 3.47 0.57
CA LEU A 28 0.95 3.31 0.92
C LEU A 28 1.46 1.91 0.55
N VAL A 29 0.71 0.88 0.91
CA VAL A 29 1.04 -0.53 0.62
C VAL A 29 1.14 -0.80 -0.88
N ASP A 30 0.19 -0.27 -1.65
CA ASP A 30 0.05 -0.55 -3.08
C ASP A 30 0.87 0.40 -3.98
N SER A 31 1.48 1.45 -3.42
CA SER A 31 2.29 2.40 -4.18
C SER A 31 3.71 1.90 -4.39
N GLU A 32 4.29 2.27 -5.52
CA GLU A 32 5.73 2.28 -5.68
C GLU A 32 6.32 3.44 -4.86
N ILE A 33 7.34 3.13 -4.07
CA ILE A 33 8.00 4.05 -3.14
C ILE A 33 9.49 4.09 -3.49
N PHE A 34 10.01 5.28 -3.60
CA PHE A 34 11.40 5.56 -3.90
C PHE A 34 12.16 5.83 -2.59
N LEU A 35 13.05 4.93 -2.24
CA LEU A 35 13.88 4.98 -1.05
C LEU A 35 15.23 5.59 -1.41
N ALA A 36 15.52 6.79 -0.89
CA ALA A 36 16.82 7.41 -1.08
C ALA A 36 17.88 6.68 -0.25
N LEU A 37 19.05 6.43 -0.85
CA LEU A 37 20.17 5.78 -0.20
C LEU A 37 21.32 6.76 0.07
N ASN A 38 22.13 6.45 1.07
CA ASN A 38 23.41 7.12 1.23
C ASN A 38 24.38 6.65 0.15
N ASN A 39 25.21 7.57 -0.35
CA ASN A 39 26.13 7.28 -1.44
C ASN A 39 27.15 6.18 -1.04
N GLY A 40 27.36 5.21 -1.93
CA GLY A 40 28.29 4.12 -1.70
C GLY A 40 27.71 2.97 -0.88
N ALA A 41 26.39 2.93 -0.67
CA ALA A 41 25.73 1.79 -0.05
C ALA A 41 26.00 0.50 -0.85
N ASN A 42 26.37 -0.56 -0.14
CA ASN A 42 26.55 -1.86 -0.76
C ASN A 42 25.15 -2.39 -1.20
N PRO A 43 24.97 -2.96 -2.40
CA PRO A 43 23.69 -3.51 -2.83
C PRO A 43 23.07 -4.55 -1.88
N THR A 44 23.89 -5.15 -1.01
CA THR A 44 23.48 -6.12 0.00
C THR A 44 23.16 -5.50 1.37
N ASP A 45 23.54 -4.23 1.58
CA ASP A 45 23.36 -3.55 2.87
C ASP A 45 22.70 -2.19 2.58
N LEU A 46 21.37 -2.17 2.64
CA LEU A 46 20.59 -0.96 2.38
C LEU A 46 20.87 0.06 3.49
N ASP A 47 21.52 1.15 3.11
CA ASP A 47 21.74 2.31 3.99
C ASP A 47 20.80 3.46 3.56
N PRO A 48 19.54 3.48 4.06
CA PRO A 48 18.57 4.48 3.67
C PRO A 48 18.93 5.85 4.24
N LYS A 49 18.66 6.91 3.47
CA LYS A 49 18.70 8.26 3.99
C LYS A 49 17.62 8.47 5.03
N THR A 50 17.99 9.12 6.12
CA THR A 50 17.09 9.47 7.20
C THR A 50 16.91 10.97 7.33
N VAL A 51 15.83 11.38 7.96
CA VAL A 51 15.52 12.76 8.31
C VAL A 51 15.12 12.86 9.78
N HIS A 52 15.57 13.92 10.43
CA HIS A 52 15.18 14.19 11.80
C HIS A 52 13.95 15.12 11.82
N LEU A 53 12.88 14.64 12.43
CA LEU A 53 11.68 15.43 12.70
C LEU A 53 11.48 15.53 14.22
N GLY A 54 11.84 16.70 14.77
CA GLY A 54 11.95 16.86 16.21
C GLY A 54 13.09 16.03 16.81
N GLN A 55 12.75 15.12 17.73
CA GLN A 55 13.74 14.24 18.39
C GLN A 55 13.76 12.82 17.81
N LYS A 56 12.98 12.55 16.77
CA LYS A 56 12.88 11.24 16.15
C LYS A 56 13.50 11.26 14.77
N GLU A 57 14.02 10.11 14.39
CA GLU A 57 14.60 9.85 13.08
C GLU A 57 13.65 8.97 12.28
N TYR A 58 13.50 9.29 10.99
CA TYR A 58 12.62 8.58 10.07
C TYR A 58 13.35 8.30 8.76
N VAL A 59 13.04 7.18 8.12
CA VAL A 59 13.54 6.89 6.79
C VAL A 59 12.84 7.80 5.78
N ALA A 60 13.63 8.49 4.95
CA ALA A 60 13.12 9.37 3.91
C ALA A 60 12.68 8.56 2.68
N VAL A 61 11.41 8.67 2.33
CA VAL A 61 10.83 8.01 1.15
C VAL A 61 10.02 8.99 0.31
N TYR A 62 9.86 8.66 -0.97
CA TYR A 62 9.18 9.52 -1.93
C TYR A 62 8.20 8.71 -2.76
N ASP A 63 7.07 9.29 -3.12
CA ASP A 63 6.05 8.67 -3.95
C ASP A 63 6.25 8.92 -5.46
N THR A 64 7.29 9.66 -5.82
CA THR A 64 7.77 9.84 -7.19
C THR A 64 9.28 10.06 -7.22
N GLU A 65 9.92 9.58 -8.29
CA GLU A 65 11.35 9.83 -8.54
C GLU A 65 11.66 11.33 -8.61
N LEU A 66 10.80 12.10 -9.26
CA LEU A 66 10.97 13.55 -9.38
C LEU A 66 11.07 14.25 -8.00
N ARG A 67 10.24 13.87 -7.05
CA ARG A 67 10.29 14.44 -5.69
C ARG A 67 11.54 14.02 -4.93
N LEU A 68 12.00 12.79 -5.15
CA LEU A 68 13.28 12.35 -4.61
C LEU A 68 14.40 13.23 -5.16
N GLU A 69 14.50 13.41 -6.48
CA GLU A 69 15.52 14.23 -7.12
C GLU A 69 15.47 15.70 -6.66
N GLU A 70 14.28 16.28 -6.53
CA GLU A 70 14.08 17.65 -6.02
C GLU A 70 14.53 17.80 -4.56
N SER A 71 14.38 16.77 -3.75
CA SER A 71 14.69 16.81 -2.31
C SER A 71 16.17 16.54 -2.01
N VAL A 72 16.76 15.52 -2.65
CA VAL A 72 18.13 15.09 -2.32
C VAL A 72 19.18 15.54 -3.32
N GLY A 73 18.76 16.18 -4.42
CA GLY A 73 19.63 16.59 -5.52
C GLY A 73 19.79 15.49 -6.59
N GLY A 74 20.03 15.93 -7.83
CA GLY A 74 20.21 15.01 -8.94
C GLY A 74 21.41 14.07 -8.75
N GLY A 75 21.24 12.79 -9.13
CA GLY A 75 22.28 11.78 -9.02
C GLY A 75 22.35 11.05 -7.67
N ALA A 76 21.33 11.21 -6.81
CA ALA A 76 21.21 10.42 -5.60
C ALA A 76 20.93 8.95 -5.95
N GLU A 77 21.58 8.03 -5.26
CA GLU A 77 21.26 6.60 -5.34
C GLU A 77 19.90 6.35 -4.68
N TYR A 78 19.06 5.53 -5.30
CA TYR A 78 17.79 5.13 -4.74
C TYR A 78 17.40 3.72 -5.20
N ILE A 79 16.44 3.13 -4.51
CA ILE A 79 15.72 1.92 -4.96
C ILE A 79 14.22 2.20 -5.00
N ALA A 80 13.55 1.61 -5.99
CA ALA A 80 12.10 1.62 -6.09
C ALA A 80 11.55 0.29 -5.58
N LEU A 81 10.65 0.35 -4.61
CA LEU A 81 10.03 -0.81 -3.96
C LEU A 81 8.53 -0.56 -3.78
N SER A 82 7.74 -1.64 -3.76
CA SER A 82 6.37 -1.47 -3.26
C SER A 82 6.37 -1.15 -1.76
N GLY A 83 5.41 -0.35 -1.31
CA GLY A 83 5.26 -0.11 0.12
C GLY A 83 5.15 -1.42 0.92
N ARG A 84 4.49 -2.43 0.34
CA ARG A 84 4.40 -3.79 0.90
C ARG A 84 5.76 -4.43 1.16
N SER A 85 6.70 -4.26 0.25
CA SER A 85 8.06 -4.81 0.39
C SER A 85 8.94 -3.99 1.32
N LEU A 86 8.76 -2.67 1.35
CA LEU A 86 9.54 -1.75 2.15
C LEU A 86 9.27 -1.88 3.65
N MET A 87 7.99 -1.93 4.05
CA MET A 87 7.60 -1.88 5.47
C MET A 87 8.21 -2.99 6.35
N PRO A 88 8.25 -4.28 5.95
CA PRO A 88 8.89 -5.32 6.75
C PRO A 88 10.38 -5.09 6.99
N MET A 89 11.07 -4.41 6.06
CA MET A 89 12.50 -4.09 6.18
C MET A 89 12.74 -3.03 7.26
N LEU A 90 11.85 -2.05 7.39
CA LEU A 90 11.97 -0.94 8.34
C LEU A 90 11.63 -1.36 9.78
N ILE A 91 10.70 -2.29 9.96
CA ILE A 91 10.34 -2.81 11.29
C ILE A 91 11.56 -3.38 12.02
N GLY A 92 12.46 -4.08 11.30
CA GLY A 92 13.70 -4.59 11.87
C GLY A 92 14.66 -3.49 12.37
N GLN A 93 14.50 -2.27 11.90
CA GLN A 93 15.30 -1.10 12.28
C GLN A 93 14.63 -0.21 13.34
N ASN A 94 13.39 -0.52 13.72
CA ASN A 94 12.58 0.26 14.66
C ASN A 94 12.42 1.74 14.26
N THR A 95 12.24 1.99 12.96
CA THR A 95 12.20 3.33 12.37
C THR A 95 10.93 3.53 11.55
N GLY A 96 10.29 4.69 11.72
CA GLY A 96 9.13 5.10 10.93
C GLY A 96 9.52 5.66 9.55
N ILE A 97 8.52 6.08 8.78
CA ILE A 97 8.67 6.65 7.44
C ILE A 97 8.29 8.13 7.44
N ALA A 98 9.14 8.97 6.87
CA ALA A 98 8.79 10.31 6.43
C ALA A 98 8.60 10.29 4.90
N LEU A 99 7.35 10.39 4.46
CA LEU A 99 7.00 10.48 3.05
C LEU A 99 7.17 11.91 2.56
N ASN A 100 7.86 12.09 1.44
CA ASN A 100 8.13 13.38 0.78
C ASN A 100 8.68 14.46 1.74
N PRO A 101 9.69 14.18 2.56
CA PRO A 101 10.23 15.15 3.50
C PRO A 101 10.80 16.37 2.74
N GLY A 102 10.52 17.56 3.26
CA GLY A 102 10.97 18.81 2.65
C GLY A 102 10.19 19.27 1.41
N SER A 103 9.27 18.47 0.91
CA SER A 103 8.37 18.87 -0.16
C SER A 103 7.38 19.94 0.34
N LYS A 104 7.17 20.99 -0.46
CA LYS A 104 6.16 22.01 -0.16
C LYS A 104 4.72 21.52 -0.31
N SER A 105 4.55 20.35 -0.95
CA SER A 105 3.22 19.84 -1.23
C SER A 105 2.77 18.92 -0.11
N ILE A 106 3.14 17.70 0.00
CA ILE A 106 2.52 16.79 0.95
C ILE A 106 3.57 15.87 1.55
N GLY A 107 4.03 16.25 2.74
CA GLY A 107 4.80 15.38 3.60
C GLY A 107 3.88 14.67 4.60
N TYR A 108 4.06 13.39 4.84
CA TYR A 108 3.33 12.64 5.86
C TYR A 108 4.27 11.73 6.64
N VAL A 109 4.02 11.59 7.94
CA VAL A 109 4.83 10.75 8.82
C VAL A 109 4.00 9.52 9.23
N PHE A 110 4.57 8.35 9.01
CA PHE A 110 4.04 7.09 9.51
C PHE A 110 4.93 6.61 10.65
N GLU A 111 4.38 6.62 11.86
CA GLU A 111 5.07 6.13 13.05
C GLU A 111 5.30 4.62 12.96
N ILE A 112 6.34 4.14 13.63
CA ILE A 112 6.69 2.71 13.61
C ILE A 112 5.54 1.80 14.07
N ASP A 113 4.80 2.20 15.09
CA ASP A 113 3.65 1.43 15.60
C ASP A 113 2.58 1.20 14.51
N THR A 114 2.35 2.22 13.66
CA THR A 114 1.43 2.14 12.52
C THR A 114 1.94 1.14 11.48
N LEU A 115 3.24 1.17 11.18
CA LEU A 115 3.86 0.26 10.21
C LEU A 115 3.83 -1.18 10.73
N GLU A 116 4.12 -1.40 12.02
CA GLU A 116 4.05 -2.72 12.66
C GLU A 116 2.64 -3.30 12.63
N TRP A 117 1.66 -2.47 12.96
CA TRP A 117 0.25 -2.87 12.88
C TRP A 117 -0.12 -3.25 11.44
N LEU A 118 0.28 -2.43 10.47
CA LEU A 118 -0.01 -2.64 9.06
C LEU A 118 0.62 -3.94 8.54
N VAL A 119 1.90 -4.20 8.85
CA VAL A 119 2.58 -5.44 8.44
C VAL A 119 1.94 -6.67 9.08
N ARG A 120 1.51 -6.59 10.35
CA ARG A 120 0.76 -7.69 10.98
C ARG A 120 -0.55 -7.97 10.26
N SER A 121 -1.30 -6.92 9.95
CA SER A 121 -2.57 -7.05 9.21
C SER A 121 -2.40 -7.59 7.78
N LEU A 122 -1.23 -7.34 7.16
CA LEU A 122 -0.91 -7.85 5.82
C LEU A 122 -0.39 -9.30 5.82
N LYS A 123 0.09 -9.79 6.96
CA LYS A 123 0.57 -11.18 7.14
C LYS A 123 -0.54 -12.18 7.42
N GLU A 124 -1.76 -11.72 7.64
CA GLU A 124 -2.91 -12.62 7.66
C GLU A 124 -3.05 -13.22 6.25
N GLU A 125 -2.41 -14.37 6.06
CA GLU A 125 -2.55 -15.15 4.83
C GLU A 125 -4.01 -15.56 4.69
N PRO A 126 -4.60 -15.46 3.48
CA PRO A 126 -5.93 -16.01 3.23
C PRO A 126 -5.91 -17.50 3.61
N GLU A 127 -6.82 -17.93 4.47
CA GLU A 127 -6.99 -19.36 4.71
C GLU A 127 -7.37 -20.03 3.40
N GLU A 128 -6.57 -21.02 2.97
CA GLU A 128 -6.96 -21.92 1.89
C GLU A 128 -8.12 -22.80 2.38
N LEU A 129 -9.33 -22.41 2.02
CA LEU A 129 -10.53 -23.19 2.31
C LEU A 129 -10.86 -24.05 1.09
N VAL A 130 -10.81 -25.36 1.26
CA VAL A 130 -11.40 -26.29 0.30
C VAL A 130 -12.92 -26.29 0.50
N ALA A 131 -13.63 -25.45 -0.25
CA ALA A 131 -15.08 -25.41 -0.23
C ALA A 131 -15.65 -26.21 -1.40
N LYS A 132 -16.59 -27.11 -1.11
CA LYS A 132 -17.36 -27.78 -2.15
C LYS A 132 -18.50 -26.83 -2.58
N ILE A 133 -18.38 -26.30 -3.80
CA ILE A 133 -19.37 -25.39 -4.40
C ILE A 133 -20.41 -26.27 -5.11
N GLU A 134 -21.69 -26.06 -4.80
CA GLU A 134 -22.81 -26.74 -5.46
C GLU A 134 -23.38 -25.92 -6.61
N GLU A 135 -23.39 -24.59 -6.47
CA GLU A 135 -23.98 -23.72 -7.47
C GLU A 135 -23.21 -22.40 -7.58
N VAL A 136 -23.13 -21.89 -8.80
CA VAL A 136 -22.53 -20.60 -9.14
C VAL A 136 -23.54 -19.79 -9.93
N ARG A 137 -23.80 -18.54 -9.50
CA ARG A 137 -24.72 -17.60 -10.15
C ARG A 137 -24.07 -16.22 -10.31
N PRO A 138 -24.58 -15.39 -11.21
CA PRO A 138 -24.26 -13.97 -11.18
C PRO A 138 -24.61 -13.36 -9.80
N PRO A 139 -23.79 -12.43 -9.25
CA PRO A 139 -24.04 -11.87 -7.93
C PRO A 139 -25.35 -11.10 -7.90
N ALA A 140 -26.23 -11.44 -6.98
CA ALA A 140 -27.60 -10.92 -6.96
C ALA A 140 -27.68 -9.42 -6.58
N LYS A 141 -26.76 -8.93 -5.76
CA LYS A 141 -26.70 -7.51 -5.32
C LYS A 141 -25.28 -7.11 -4.95
N MET A 142 -24.65 -6.34 -5.82
CA MET A 142 -23.43 -5.59 -5.48
C MET A 142 -23.74 -4.09 -5.56
N SER A 143 -23.25 -3.32 -4.59
CA SER A 143 -23.36 -1.87 -4.69
C SER A 143 -22.46 -1.35 -5.81
N PRO A 144 -22.87 -0.30 -6.55
CA PRO A 144 -21.99 0.31 -7.55
C PRO A 144 -20.63 0.70 -6.99
N GLN A 145 -20.58 1.20 -5.75
CA GLN A 145 -19.35 1.58 -5.09
C GLN A 145 -18.39 0.36 -4.86
N ALA A 146 -18.96 -0.82 -4.53
CA ALA A 146 -18.17 -2.03 -4.36
C ALA A 146 -17.61 -2.54 -5.70
N LEU A 147 -18.39 -2.44 -6.78
CA LEU A 147 -17.93 -2.77 -8.13
C LEU A 147 -16.84 -1.82 -8.62
N ASP A 148 -17.00 -0.52 -8.38
CA ASP A 148 -15.97 0.47 -8.73
C ASP A 148 -14.68 0.23 -7.95
N ALA A 149 -14.76 -0.03 -6.64
CA ALA A 149 -13.60 -0.34 -5.82
C ALA A 149 -12.89 -1.62 -6.29
N LEU A 150 -13.65 -2.66 -6.64
CA LEU A 150 -13.12 -3.90 -7.19
C LEU A 150 -12.44 -3.66 -8.55
N SER A 151 -13.06 -2.89 -9.43
CA SER A 151 -12.51 -2.55 -10.74
C SER A 151 -11.16 -1.82 -10.63
N ILE A 152 -11.05 -0.88 -9.68
CA ILE A 152 -9.80 -0.15 -9.40
C ILE A 152 -8.71 -1.11 -8.92
N LYS A 153 -9.06 -2.06 -8.02
CA LYS A 153 -8.10 -3.06 -7.52
C LYS A 153 -7.67 -4.04 -8.63
N LEU A 154 -8.61 -4.49 -9.46
CA LEU A 154 -8.30 -5.39 -10.58
C LEU A 154 -7.44 -4.72 -11.64
N ALA A 155 -7.58 -3.42 -11.86
CA ALA A 155 -6.71 -2.68 -12.77
C ALA A 155 -5.24 -2.70 -12.34
N SER A 156 -4.95 -2.83 -11.04
CA SER A 156 -3.57 -2.98 -10.53
C SER A 156 -3.00 -4.40 -10.70
N ALA A 157 -3.84 -5.37 -11.03
CA ALA A 157 -3.46 -6.77 -11.28
C ALA A 157 -3.19 -7.05 -12.78
N GLN A 158 -3.01 -6.02 -13.58
CA GLN A 158 -2.77 -6.13 -15.03
C GLN A 158 -1.54 -7.00 -15.32
N GLY A 159 -1.73 -8.02 -16.14
CA GLY A 159 -0.68 -8.99 -16.49
C GLY A 159 -0.59 -10.21 -15.56
N LEU A 160 -1.38 -10.26 -14.47
CA LEU A 160 -1.48 -11.43 -13.58
C LEU A 160 -2.63 -12.38 -13.96
N ALA A 161 -3.63 -11.88 -14.67
CA ALA A 161 -4.77 -12.65 -15.16
C ALA A 161 -5.32 -12.01 -16.43
N ASP A 162 -5.86 -12.81 -17.34
CA ASP A 162 -6.49 -12.31 -18.56
C ASP A 162 -7.86 -11.70 -18.26
N TYR A 163 -8.59 -12.30 -17.36
CA TYR A 163 -9.86 -11.75 -16.86
C TYR A 163 -10.20 -12.23 -15.45
N ALA A 164 -11.11 -11.50 -14.80
CA ALA A 164 -11.65 -11.84 -13.49
C ALA A 164 -13.18 -11.92 -13.55
N CYS A 165 -13.74 -12.97 -12.95
CA CYS A 165 -15.17 -13.19 -12.86
C CYS A 165 -15.64 -13.11 -11.41
N LEU A 166 -16.58 -12.19 -11.13
CA LEU A 166 -17.25 -12.14 -9.84
C LEU A 166 -18.57 -12.94 -9.91
N VAL A 167 -18.73 -13.88 -8.99
CA VAL A 167 -19.90 -14.76 -8.90
C VAL A 167 -20.40 -14.85 -7.46
N GLU A 168 -21.66 -15.25 -7.29
CA GLU A 168 -22.20 -15.73 -6.02
C GLU A 168 -22.14 -17.27 -6.02
N ALA A 169 -21.39 -17.84 -5.10
CA ALA A 169 -21.28 -19.29 -4.94
C ALA A 169 -22.10 -19.76 -3.73
N THR A 170 -22.79 -20.85 -3.88
CA THR A 170 -23.52 -21.53 -2.80
C THR A 170 -22.77 -22.80 -2.42
N ASP A 171 -22.41 -22.93 -1.13
CA ASP A 171 -21.76 -24.13 -0.61
C ASP A 171 -22.78 -25.22 -0.22
N VAL A 172 -22.27 -26.40 0.16
CA VAL A 172 -23.06 -27.55 0.60
C VAL A 172 -23.93 -27.29 1.84
N PHE A 173 -23.69 -26.20 2.56
CA PHE A 173 -24.47 -25.75 3.71
C PHE A 173 -25.46 -24.64 3.34
N ASN A 174 -25.69 -24.41 2.04
CA ASN A 174 -26.56 -23.35 1.49
C ASN A 174 -26.14 -21.93 1.90
N ARG A 175 -24.85 -21.72 2.22
CA ARG A 175 -24.30 -20.39 2.48
C ARG A 175 -23.88 -19.77 1.15
N LYS A 176 -24.25 -18.51 0.96
CA LYS A 176 -23.96 -17.74 -0.25
C LYS A 176 -22.79 -16.79 0.01
N ASN A 177 -21.75 -16.93 -0.76
CA ASN A 177 -20.55 -16.10 -0.66
C ASN A 177 -20.18 -15.52 -2.03
N PRO A 178 -19.80 -14.25 -2.10
CA PRO A 178 -19.20 -13.72 -3.32
C PRO A 178 -17.81 -14.33 -3.50
N LEU A 179 -17.51 -14.81 -4.70
CA LEU A 179 -16.20 -15.33 -5.08
C LEU A 179 -15.68 -14.58 -6.30
N LEU A 180 -14.40 -14.35 -6.33
CA LEU A 180 -13.68 -13.78 -7.46
C LEU A 180 -12.77 -14.85 -8.06
N PHE A 181 -13.01 -15.21 -9.32
CA PHE A 181 -12.17 -16.12 -10.08
C PHE A 181 -11.25 -15.34 -11.00
N PHE A 182 -10.00 -15.77 -11.08
CA PHE A 182 -9.01 -15.26 -12.02
C PHE A 182 -8.71 -16.33 -13.08
N VAL A 183 -8.61 -15.90 -14.33
CA VAL A 183 -8.28 -16.77 -15.48
C VAL A 183 -7.21 -16.11 -16.32
#